data_4b345404cd7b8eabf9ecc17c01f382f1
#
_entry.id   4b345404cd7b8eabf9ecc17c01f382f1
#
_cell.length_a   1.000
_cell.length_b   1.000
_cell.length_c   1.000
_cell.angle_alpha   90.00
_cell.angle_beta   90.00
_cell.angle_gamma   90.00
#
_symmetry.space_group_name_H-M   'P 1'
#
loop_
_entity.id
_entity.type
_entity.pdbx_description
1 polymer ?
#
loop_
_entity_poly.entity_id
_entity_poly.type
_entity_poly.pdbx_seq_one_letter_code
_entity_poly.pdbx_strand_id
1 'polypeptide(L)'
;MKKKGFEIILGLTRIAMGWIFLWAFLDKTFGLGFATASEKAWLTGGSPTTGFLTSAVKGPFASFYHSLAGNVFVDWLFMLGLLLIGASLILGIFNRLATYSGCLLLLLMFTAVMPPSNNPIIDDHIIYILVLLLLNLSNAGDYLGLRKSFSKTSIVKKFHFLE
;
A
#
# COMPACT_ATOMS: atom_id res chain seq x y z
N MET A 1 21.22 -5.33 -24.14
CA MET A 1 19.91 -4.63 -24.34
C MET A 1 18.79 -5.22 -23.48
N LYS A 2 18.53 -6.53 -23.50
CA LYS A 2 17.42 -7.16 -22.70
C LYS A 2 17.50 -6.88 -21.19
N LYS A 3 18.70 -6.95 -20.57
CA LYS A 3 18.89 -6.72 -19.13
C LYS A 3 18.50 -5.30 -18.70
N LYS A 4 18.94 -4.27 -19.44
CA LYS A 4 18.62 -2.87 -19.14
C LYS A 4 17.11 -2.59 -19.24
N GLY A 5 16.42 -3.18 -20.24
CA GLY A 5 14.97 -3.06 -20.36
C GLY A 5 14.23 -3.67 -19.15
N PHE A 6 14.64 -4.85 -18.71
CA PHE A 6 14.07 -5.49 -17.52
C PHE A 6 14.24 -4.63 -16.25
N GLU A 7 15.43 -4.07 -16.03
CA GLU A 7 15.73 -3.20 -14.90
C GLU A 7 14.85 -1.95 -14.87
N ILE A 8 14.61 -1.33 -16.05
CA ILE A 8 13.71 -0.17 -16.17
C ILE A 8 12.27 -0.56 -15.84
N ILE A 9 11.78 -1.67 -16.36
CA ILE A 9 10.40 -2.13 -16.08
C ILE A 9 10.22 -2.43 -14.60
N LEU A 10 11.18 -3.08 -13.92
CA LEU A 10 11.11 -3.29 -12.48
C LEU A 10 11.01 -1.98 -11.71
N GLY A 11 11.83 -0.98 -12.05
CA GLY A 11 11.77 0.33 -11.42
C GLY A 11 10.44 1.03 -11.65
N LEU A 12 9.90 1.00 -12.86
CA LEU A 12 8.61 1.59 -13.21
C LEU A 12 7.45 0.87 -12.51
N THR A 13 7.46 -0.46 -12.46
CA THR A 13 6.43 -1.24 -11.75
C THR A 13 6.42 -0.91 -10.25
N ARG A 14 7.59 -0.76 -9.64
CA ARG A 14 7.71 -0.33 -8.24
C ARG A 14 7.12 1.07 -8.02
N ILE A 15 7.44 2.02 -8.90
CA ILE A 15 6.90 3.39 -8.82
C ILE A 15 5.39 3.38 -9.00
N ALA A 16 4.87 2.60 -9.96
CA ALA A 16 3.43 2.48 -10.20
C ALA A 16 2.71 1.87 -8.98
N MET A 17 3.27 0.81 -8.38
CA MET A 17 2.74 0.25 -7.14
C MET A 17 2.75 1.26 -5.99
N GLY A 18 3.83 2.02 -5.84
CA GLY A 18 3.91 3.09 -4.84
C GLY A 18 2.87 4.19 -5.07
N TRP A 19 2.61 4.52 -6.34
CA TRP A 19 1.60 5.51 -6.71
C TRP A 19 0.18 5.06 -6.34
N ILE A 20 -0.16 3.78 -6.46
CA ILE A 20 -1.47 3.26 -6.03
C ILE A 20 -1.72 3.56 -4.55
N PHE A 21 -0.75 3.29 -3.67
CA PHE A 21 -0.87 3.57 -2.24
C PHE A 21 -0.88 5.07 -1.95
N LEU A 22 0.04 5.83 -2.55
CA LEU A 22 0.14 7.26 -2.33
C LEU A 22 -1.10 8.00 -2.85
N TRP A 23 -1.63 7.59 -4.00
CA TRP A 23 -2.86 8.16 -4.55
C TRP A 23 -4.05 7.93 -3.63
N ALA A 24 -4.20 6.72 -3.10
CA ALA A 24 -5.25 6.42 -2.13
C ALA A 24 -5.15 7.30 -0.86
N PHE A 25 -3.92 7.57 -0.39
CA PHE A 25 -3.68 8.52 0.69
C PHE A 25 -4.11 9.95 0.31
N LEU A 26 -3.70 10.44 -0.85
CA LEU A 26 -4.01 11.81 -1.31
C LEU A 26 -5.51 12.00 -1.51
N ASP A 27 -6.17 11.07 -2.19
CA ASP A 27 -7.62 11.14 -2.42
C ASP A 27 -8.41 11.16 -1.11
N LYS A 28 -8.06 10.31 -0.15
CA LYS A 28 -8.70 10.28 1.17
C LYS A 28 -8.39 11.52 2.02
N THR A 29 -7.19 12.07 1.91
CA THR A 29 -6.78 13.26 2.66
C THR A 29 -7.53 14.50 2.18
N PHE A 30 -7.58 14.71 0.86
CA PHE A 30 -8.07 15.95 0.25
C PHE A 30 -9.48 15.86 -0.32
N GLY A 31 -10.07 14.66 -0.44
CA GLY A 31 -11.38 14.46 -1.05
C GLY A 31 -11.38 14.84 -2.54
N LEU A 32 -10.51 14.20 -3.33
CA LEU A 32 -10.27 14.56 -4.73
C LEU A 32 -11.39 14.08 -5.69
N GLY A 33 -12.43 13.42 -5.16
CA GLY A 33 -13.61 13.03 -5.94
C GLY A 33 -13.47 11.71 -6.70
N PHE A 34 -12.45 10.90 -6.42
CA PHE A 34 -12.31 9.54 -6.97
C PHE A 34 -13.01 8.53 -6.05
N ALA A 35 -12.32 8.03 -5.04
CA ALA A 35 -12.93 7.16 -4.04
C ALA A 35 -13.48 7.93 -2.83
N THR A 36 -13.12 9.23 -2.68
CA THR A 36 -13.50 10.06 -1.54
C THR A 36 -14.04 11.41 -2.02
N ALA A 37 -15.30 11.68 -1.73
CA ALA A 37 -15.91 12.97 -2.00
C ALA A 37 -15.34 14.06 -1.08
N SER A 38 -15.35 15.32 -1.52
CA SER A 38 -14.70 16.43 -0.82
C SER A 38 -15.20 16.64 0.61
N GLU A 39 -16.50 16.45 0.85
CA GLU A 39 -17.13 16.57 2.17
C GLU A 39 -16.78 15.42 3.13
N LYS A 40 -16.21 14.32 2.60
CA LYS A 40 -15.76 13.14 3.37
C LYS A 40 -14.24 13.08 3.53
N ALA A 41 -13.54 14.13 3.11
CA ALA A 41 -12.09 14.18 3.20
C ALA A 41 -11.62 14.09 4.67
N TRP A 42 -10.47 13.47 4.89
CA TRP A 42 -9.88 13.37 6.23
C TRP A 42 -9.60 14.74 6.85
N LEU A 43 -9.12 15.70 6.03
CA LEU A 43 -8.87 17.07 6.48
C LEU A 43 -10.14 17.84 6.90
N THR A 44 -11.32 17.44 6.41
CA THR A 44 -12.60 18.03 6.81
C THR A 44 -13.25 17.29 7.99
N GLY A 45 -12.53 16.35 8.61
CA GLY A 45 -13.03 15.55 9.73
C GLY A 45 -13.72 14.25 9.34
N GLY A 46 -13.69 13.86 8.07
CA GLY A 46 -14.18 12.57 7.61
C GLY A 46 -13.30 11.40 8.10
N SER A 47 -13.89 10.22 8.24
CA SER A 47 -13.13 8.98 8.52
C SER A 47 -12.75 8.29 7.20
N PRO A 48 -11.44 8.12 6.92
CA PRO A 48 -10.98 7.51 5.66
C PRO A 48 -11.31 6.02 5.55
N THR A 49 -11.61 5.34 6.67
CA THR A 49 -11.89 3.89 6.67
C THR A 49 -13.37 3.55 6.84
N THR A 50 -14.19 4.42 7.46
CA THR A 50 -15.59 4.11 7.80
C THR A 50 -16.40 3.70 6.57
N GLY A 51 -16.30 4.40 5.44
CA GLY A 51 -17.05 4.07 4.23
C GLY A 51 -16.75 2.66 3.72
N PHE A 52 -15.50 2.26 3.69
CA PHE A 52 -15.09 0.90 3.32
C PHE A 52 -15.57 -0.12 4.36
N LEU A 53 -15.32 0.12 5.63
CA LEU A 53 -15.63 -0.81 6.72
C LEU A 53 -17.13 -1.03 6.92
N THR A 54 -17.99 -0.07 6.54
CA THR A 54 -19.45 -0.23 6.65
C THR A 54 -20.12 -0.74 5.39
N SER A 55 -19.60 -0.42 4.20
CA SER A 55 -20.32 -0.64 2.95
C SER A 55 -19.72 -1.71 2.04
N ALA A 56 -18.39 -1.92 2.08
CA ALA A 56 -17.71 -2.86 1.20
C ALA A 56 -17.43 -4.23 1.87
N VAL A 57 -17.38 -4.23 3.19
CA VAL A 57 -17.07 -5.44 3.97
C VAL A 57 -18.18 -6.45 3.90
N LYS A 58 -17.81 -7.73 3.73
CA LYS A 58 -18.73 -8.87 3.66
C LYS A 58 -18.05 -10.17 4.10
N GLY A 59 -18.83 -11.26 4.12
CA GLY A 59 -18.31 -12.60 4.39
C GLY A 59 -18.03 -12.89 5.86
N PRO A 60 -17.19 -13.91 6.13
CA PRO A 60 -17.06 -14.48 7.48
C PRO A 60 -16.45 -13.55 8.51
N PHE A 61 -15.68 -12.54 8.09
CA PHE A 61 -15.03 -11.57 8.97
C PHE A 61 -15.77 -10.23 9.07
N ALA A 62 -16.96 -10.10 8.47
CA ALA A 62 -17.70 -8.83 8.40
C ALA A 62 -17.94 -8.20 9.79
N SER A 63 -18.39 -8.98 10.75
CA SER A 63 -18.65 -8.48 12.12
C SER A 63 -17.42 -7.86 12.77
N PHE A 64 -16.24 -8.49 12.59
CA PHE A 64 -14.98 -7.96 13.10
C PHE A 64 -14.63 -6.63 12.43
N TYR A 65 -14.66 -6.55 11.11
CA TYR A 65 -14.32 -5.34 10.39
C TYR A 65 -15.33 -4.20 10.62
N HIS A 66 -16.62 -4.50 10.71
CA HIS A 66 -17.64 -3.51 11.07
C HIS A 66 -17.40 -2.89 12.46
N SER A 67 -16.90 -3.67 13.43
CA SER A 67 -16.58 -3.14 14.76
C SER A 67 -15.43 -2.15 14.79
N LEU A 68 -14.61 -2.09 13.73
CA LEU A 68 -13.51 -1.15 13.58
C LEU A 68 -13.95 0.18 12.96
N ALA A 69 -15.16 0.26 12.38
CA ALA A 69 -15.65 1.47 11.70
C ALA A 69 -15.75 2.65 12.70
N GLY A 70 -15.24 3.81 12.27
CA GLY A 70 -15.22 5.02 13.09
C GLY A 70 -14.13 5.05 14.17
N ASN A 71 -13.25 4.05 14.22
CA ASN A 71 -12.13 4.04 15.15
C ASN A 71 -11.00 4.93 14.64
N VAL A 72 -10.71 6.02 15.35
CA VAL A 72 -9.68 7.01 14.98
C VAL A 72 -8.28 6.40 14.89
N PHE A 73 -7.95 5.43 15.74
CA PHE A 73 -6.65 4.76 15.68
C PHE A 73 -6.50 3.94 14.39
N VAL A 74 -7.57 3.26 13.95
CA VAL A 74 -7.61 2.53 12.68
C VAL A 74 -7.44 3.48 11.50
N ASP A 75 -8.09 4.65 11.53
CA ASP A 75 -7.95 5.69 10.52
C ASP A 75 -6.49 6.16 10.39
N TRP A 76 -5.86 6.50 11.50
CA TRP A 76 -4.45 6.93 11.51
C TRP A 76 -3.51 5.83 11.03
N LEU A 77 -3.68 4.60 11.51
CA LEU A 77 -2.84 3.47 11.11
C LEU A 77 -2.95 3.20 9.60
N PHE A 78 -4.16 3.24 9.07
CA PHE A 78 -4.43 3.05 7.64
C PHE A 78 -3.79 4.18 6.81
N MET A 79 -4.00 5.44 7.18
CA MET A 79 -3.50 6.59 6.43
C MET A 79 -1.98 6.68 6.46
N LEU A 80 -1.35 6.48 7.63
CA LEU A 80 0.11 6.41 7.74
C LEU A 80 0.67 5.23 6.96
N GLY A 81 -0.01 4.08 6.99
CA GLY A 81 0.34 2.92 6.17
C GLY A 81 0.38 3.27 4.69
N LEU A 82 -0.68 3.83 4.14
CA LEU A 82 -0.76 4.25 2.74
C LEU A 82 0.36 5.22 2.36
N LEU A 83 0.58 6.26 3.18
CA LEU A 83 1.61 7.27 2.94
C LEU A 83 3.02 6.65 2.95
N LEU A 84 3.35 5.92 4.00
CA LEU A 84 4.71 5.40 4.20
C LEU A 84 5.04 4.29 3.18
N ILE A 85 4.10 3.39 2.89
CA ILE A 85 4.28 2.36 1.86
C ILE A 85 4.45 3.04 0.50
N GLY A 86 3.56 3.95 0.13
CA GLY A 86 3.60 4.64 -1.15
C GLY A 86 4.90 5.43 -1.36
N ALA A 87 5.28 6.26 -0.38
CA ALA A 87 6.52 7.04 -0.43
C ALA A 87 7.76 6.14 -0.49
N SER A 88 7.83 5.09 0.32
CA SER A 88 8.96 4.16 0.33
C SER A 88 9.13 3.45 -1.00
N LEU A 89 8.03 2.98 -1.60
CA LEU A 89 8.06 2.35 -2.91
C LEU A 89 8.46 3.35 -4.01
N ILE A 90 7.95 4.57 -4.02
CA ILE A 90 8.30 5.57 -5.04
C ILE A 90 9.78 5.95 -4.93
N LEU A 91 10.27 6.21 -3.74
CA LEU A 91 11.67 6.57 -3.51
C LEU A 91 12.64 5.40 -3.68
N GLY A 92 12.14 4.18 -3.53
CA GLY A 92 12.97 2.97 -3.57
C GLY A 92 13.84 2.79 -2.33
N ILE A 93 13.38 3.28 -1.17
CA ILE A 93 14.02 3.10 0.15
C ILE A 93 13.06 2.33 1.06
N PHE A 94 13.58 1.70 2.12
CA PHE A 94 12.77 0.87 3.01
C PHE A 94 11.91 -0.19 2.28
N ASN A 95 12.38 -0.68 1.11
CA ASN A 95 11.57 -1.54 0.23
C ASN A 95 11.08 -2.79 0.94
N ARG A 96 11.93 -3.40 1.77
CA ARG A 96 11.56 -4.59 2.52
C ARG A 96 10.43 -4.33 3.50
N LEU A 97 10.52 -3.24 4.28
CA LEU A 97 9.47 -2.85 5.23
C LEU A 97 8.18 -2.50 4.49
N ALA A 98 8.27 -1.68 3.43
CA ALA A 98 7.12 -1.31 2.60
C ALA A 98 6.43 -2.54 1.98
N THR A 99 7.20 -3.53 1.51
CA THR A 99 6.66 -4.77 0.97
C THR A 99 5.84 -5.52 2.01
N TYR A 100 6.40 -5.82 3.17
CA TYR A 100 5.67 -6.61 4.17
C TYR A 100 4.48 -5.86 4.77
N SER A 101 4.61 -4.55 5.01
CA SER A 101 3.49 -3.72 5.47
C SER A 101 2.40 -3.61 4.41
N GLY A 102 2.77 -3.46 3.14
CA GLY A 102 1.84 -3.44 2.01
C GLY A 102 1.13 -4.78 1.83
N CYS A 103 1.85 -5.89 1.91
CA CYS A 103 1.26 -7.23 1.87
C CYS A 103 0.26 -7.45 3.01
N LEU A 104 0.60 -7.03 4.23
CA LEU A 104 -0.32 -7.12 5.38
C LEU A 104 -1.58 -6.28 5.15
N LEU A 105 -1.42 -5.02 4.71
CA LEU A 105 -2.55 -4.14 4.42
C LEU A 105 -3.47 -4.74 3.35
N LEU A 106 -2.91 -5.20 2.24
CA LEU A 106 -3.67 -5.83 1.14
C LEU A 106 -4.34 -7.13 1.59
N LEU A 107 -3.69 -7.94 2.43
CA LEU A 107 -4.28 -9.16 2.98
C LEU A 107 -5.48 -8.83 3.88
N LEU A 108 -5.38 -7.81 4.73
CA LEU A 108 -6.50 -7.36 5.55
C LEU A 108 -7.67 -6.85 4.67
N MET A 109 -7.37 -6.09 3.61
CA MET A 109 -8.40 -5.63 2.66
C MET A 109 -9.04 -6.82 1.92
N PHE A 110 -8.25 -7.80 1.47
CA PHE A 110 -8.76 -9.01 0.83
C PHE A 110 -9.72 -9.78 1.75
N THR A 111 -9.30 -10.02 3.00
CA THR A 111 -10.15 -10.77 3.97
C THR A 111 -11.41 -10.00 4.35
N ALA A 112 -11.40 -8.67 4.28
CA ALA A 112 -12.58 -7.84 4.52
C ALA A 112 -13.64 -7.94 3.42
N VAL A 113 -13.24 -8.19 2.16
CA VAL A 113 -14.18 -8.29 1.01
C VAL A 113 -14.41 -9.72 0.53
N MET A 114 -13.93 -10.71 1.26
CA MET A 114 -14.05 -12.13 0.89
C MET A 114 -15.51 -12.63 1.01
N PRO A 115 -16.04 -13.43 0.03
CA PRO A 115 -15.41 -13.76 -1.24
C PRO A 115 -15.41 -12.57 -2.23
N PRO A 116 -14.35 -12.42 -3.05
CA PRO A 116 -14.31 -11.37 -4.07
C PRO A 116 -15.48 -11.47 -5.06
N SER A 117 -15.88 -10.34 -5.64
CA SER A 117 -17.09 -10.28 -6.46
C SER A 117 -16.90 -10.86 -7.86
N ASN A 118 -15.69 -10.72 -8.44
CA ASN A 118 -15.40 -11.03 -9.84
C ASN A 118 -14.73 -12.40 -10.02
N ASN A 119 -14.08 -12.91 -8.98
CA ASN A 119 -13.38 -14.20 -8.98
C ASN A 119 -13.44 -14.79 -7.58
N PRO A 120 -13.76 -16.08 -7.39
CA PRO A 120 -13.98 -16.64 -6.05
C PRO A 120 -12.72 -16.74 -5.19
N ILE A 121 -11.51 -16.64 -5.79
CA ILE A 121 -10.24 -16.93 -5.08
C ILE A 121 -9.26 -15.77 -5.20
N ILE A 122 -9.11 -15.16 -6.37
CA ILE A 122 -8.07 -14.18 -6.66
C ILE A 122 -8.72 -12.86 -7.07
N ASP A 123 -8.30 -11.78 -6.43
CA ASP A 123 -8.62 -10.41 -6.80
C ASP A 123 -7.36 -9.54 -6.92
N ASP A 124 -7.54 -8.25 -7.11
CA ASP A 124 -6.44 -7.29 -7.27
C ASP A 124 -5.50 -7.27 -6.06
N HIS A 125 -6.02 -7.48 -4.83
CA HIS A 125 -5.20 -7.48 -3.62
C HIS A 125 -4.16 -8.61 -3.66
N ILE A 126 -4.56 -9.82 -4.07
CA ILE A 126 -3.66 -10.96 -4.20
C ILE A 126 -2.59 -10.71 -5.28
N ILE A 127 -2.99 -10.15 -6.43
CA ILE A 127 -2.05 -9.79 -7.49
C ILE A 127 -1.04 -8.75 -7.01
N TYR A 128 -1.49 -7.71 -6.30
CA TYR A 128 -0.59 -6.68 -5.76
C TYR A 128 0.37 -7.24 -4.70
N ILE A 129 -0.06 -8.17 -3.86
CA ILE A 129 0.82 -8.90 -2.92
C ILE A 129 1.94 -9.60 -3.69
N LEU A 130 1.60 -10.36 -4.73
CA LEU A 130 2.59 -11.08 -5.55
C LEU A 130 3.56 -10.10 -6.25
N VAL A 131 3.07 -8.98 -6.76
CA VAL A 131 3.90 -7.93 -7.37
C VAL A 131 4.83 -7.32 -6.32
N LEU A 132 4.37 -6.98 -5.13
CA LEU A 132 5.21 -6.44 -4.04
C LEU A 132 6.33 -7.41 -3.66
N LEU A 133 6.00 -8.69 -3.51
CA LEU A 133 6.99 -9.73 -3.22
C LEU A 133 8.01 -9.88 -4.35
N LEU A 134 7.57 -9.88 -5.61
CA LEU A 134 8.46 -9.93 -6.77
C LEU A 134 9.41 -8.73 -6.82
N LEU A 135 8.91 -7.52 -6.60
CA LEU A 135 9.72 -6.29 -6.57
C LEU A 135 10.78 -6.33 -5.46
N ASN A 136 10.42 -6.84 -4.28
CA ASN A 136 11.35 -7.00 -3.18
C ASN A 136 12.43 -8.04 -3.49
N LEU A 137 12.06 -9.23 -3.96
CA LEU A 137 12.97 -10.30 -4.33
C LEU A 137 13.93 -9.89 -5.48
N SER A 138 13.46 -9.04 -6.39
CA SER A 138 14.24 -8.52 -7.52
C SER A 138 15.09 -7.30 -7.18
N ASN A 139 15.13 -6.87 -5.92
CA ASN A 139 15.81 -5.63 -5.50
C ASN A 139 15.43 -4.41 -6.35
N ALA A 140 14.14 -4.26 -6.68
CA ALA A 140 13.65 -3.21 -7.58
C ALA A 140 13.99 -1.77 -7.15
N GLY A 141 14.31 -1.55 -5.87
CA GLY A 141 14.78 -0.27 -5.34
C GLY A 141 16.14 0.18 -5.91
N ASP A 142 16.93 -0.73 -6.49
CA ASP A 142 18.20 -0.41 -7.16
C ASP A 142 17.99 0.28 -8.52
N TYR A 143 16.80 0.17 -9.09
CA TYR A 143 16.47 0.65 -10.42
C TYR A 143 15.51 1.85 -10.30
N LEU A 144 15.89 2.99 -10.86
CA LEU A 144 15.14 4.24 -10.76
C LEU A 144 14.79 4.63 -9.31
N GLY A 145 15.64 4.23 -8.33
CA GLY A 145 15.42 4.45 -6.91
C GLY A 145 16.68 4.88 -6.16
N LEU A 146 16.50 5.21 -4.89
CA LEU A 146 17.56 5.72 -4.01
C LEU A 146 18.20 4.63 -3.13
N ARG A 147 17.82 3.34 -3.27
CA ARG A 147 18.28 2.25 -2.42
C ARG A 147 19.81 2.20 -2.31
N LYS A 148 20.53 2.31 -3.44
CA LYS A 148 22.01 2.27 -3.46
C LYS A 148 22.67 3.39 -2.67
N SER A 149 22.05 4.56 -2.59
CA SER A 149 22.54 5.68 -1.78
C SER A 149 22.12 5.51 -0.32
N PHE A 150 20.90 5.04 -0.10
CA PHE A 150 20.33 4.83 1.22
C PHE A 150 21.04 3.70 1.99
N SER A 151 21.40 2.58 1.35
CA SER A 151 22.14 1.47 1.97
C SER A 151 23.52 1.86 2.53
N LYS A 152 24.10 2.97 2.06
CA LYS A 152 25.38 3.50 2.58
C LYS A 152 25.24 4.31 3.86
N THR A 153 24.03 4.65 4.28
CA THR A 153 23.78 5.47 5.48
C THR A 153 24.06 4.70 6.76
N SER A 154 24.43 5.42 7.82
CA SER A 154 24.72 4.85 9.13
C SER A 154 23.51 4.12 9.73
N ILE A 155 22.29 4.58 9.41
CA ILE A 155 21.04 3.98 9.88
C ILE A 155 20.88 2.56 9.34
N VAL A 156 21.06 2.35 8.03
CA VAL A 156 20.95 1.03 7.40
C VAL A 156 22.07 0.10 7.86
N LYS A 157 23.28 0.63 8.00
CA LYS A 157 24.41 -0.14 8.54
C LYS A 157 24.16 -0.66 9.95
N LYS A 158 23.39 0.08 10.76
CA LYS A 158 23.00 -0.34 12.13
C LYS A 158 21.76 -1.25 12.14
N PHE A 159 20.83 -1.04 11.22
CA PHE A 159 19.54 -1.74 11.15
C PHE A 159 19.32 -2.32 9.75
N HIS A 160 19.95 -3.45 9.46
CA HIS A 160 19.92 -4.13 8.14
C HIS A 160 18.50 -4.53 7.67
N PHE A 161 17.54 -4.64 8.59
CA PHE A 161 16.15 -4.95 8.23
C PHE A 161 15.43 -3.78 7.50
N LEU A 162 16.02 -2.57 7.52
CA LEU A 162 15.48 -1.40 6.84
C LEU A 162 15.82 -1.37 5.33
N GLU A 163 16.64 -2.28 4.86
CA GLU A 163 17.05 -2.38 3.46
C GLU A 163 16.04 -3.20 2.56
#